data_eb9d21912e9bfdd000a2d78c75ab240e
#
_entry.id   eb9d21912e9bfdd000a2d78c75ab240e
#
_cell.length_a   1.000
_cell.length_b   1.000
_cell.length_c   1.000
_cell.angle_alpha   90.00
_cell.angle_beta   90.00
_cell.angle_gamma   90.00
#
_symmetry.space_group_name_H-M   'P 1'
#
loop_
_entity.id
_entity.type
_entity.pdbx_description
1 polymer ?
#
loop_
_entity_poly.entity_id
_entity_poly.type
_entity_poly.pdbx_seq_one_letter_code
_entity_poly.pdbx_strand_id
1 'polypeptide(L)'
;FVVGAGKAAAAMAQAVEQAWPAHAELDGLVITRYGHQLPTRRIKVVEAGHPVPDCNGEAASQQILSAVQTLGPEDLLLCLLSGGGSSLLSLPVAGVPLQDLQELTRQLLRCGASIQEINTIRKHVSAIQGGRLAAACRAPVLALIISDVAGDAVTHIASGPCAPDPTTFADALALLDWYRIAVPLSIRRVLLAGLNDPTLETPKPGSHVFSQVENKIIAHAHESLVAAAGYFQNQQIQTLILGDSVTGEAREIARSYAALVREIQHHPQILRAPIALLSGGETSVTVRGHGRGGR
;
A
#
# COMPACT_ATOMS: atom_id res chain seq x y z
N PHE A 1 17.38 -9.36 -8.42
CA PHE A 1 16.12 -10.06 -8.17
C PHE A 1 14.98 -9.06 -8.04
N VAL A 2 13.82 -9.33 -8.64
CA VAL A 2 12.63 -8.46 -8.60
C VAL A 2 11.60 -9.05 -7.66
N VAL A 3 11.10 -8.22 -6.75
CA VAL A 3 9.94 -8.56 -5.92
C VAL A 3 8.89 -7.46 -6.04
N GLY A 4 7.66 -7.74 -5.67
CA GLY A 4 6.67 -6.68 -5.68
C GLY A 4 5.32 -7.12 -5.18
N ALA A 5 4.51 -6.12 -4.81
CA ALA A 5 3.12 -6.36 -4.43
C ALA A 5 2.24 -5.13 -4.70
N GLY A 6 1.05 -5.39 -5.21
CA GLY A 6 0.04 -4.37 -5.45
C GLY A 6 -0.75 -4.60 -6.71
N LYS A 7 -1.77 -3.79 -6.91
CA LYS A 7 -2.67 -3.89 -8.08
C LYS A 7 -1.94 -3.66 -9.41
N ALA A 8 -0.85 -2.86 -9.40
CA ALA A 8 -0.02 -2.59 -10.57
C ALA A 8 1.25 -3.45 -10.65
N ALA A 9 1.51 -4.35 -9.69
CA ALA A 9 2.76 -5.10 -9.61
C ALA A 9 3.07 -5.91 -10.88
N ALA A 10 2.05 -6.54 -11.49
CA ALA A 10 2.22 -7.28 -12.75
C ALA A 10 2.60 -6.35 -13.93
N ALA A 11 1.98 -5.18 -14.04
CA ALA A 11 2.29 -4.20 -15.08
C ALA A 11 3.70 -3.61 -14.89
N MET A 12 4.08 -3.32 -13.64
CA MET A 12 5.44 -2.87 -13.31
C MET A 12 6.48 -3.96 -13.66
N ALA A 13 6.21 -5.22 -13.31
CA ALA A 13 7.10 -6.35 -13.65
C ALA A 13 7.25 -6.52 -15.17
N GLN A 14 6.16 -6.42 -15.92
CA GLN A 14 6.19 -6.48 -17.38
C GLN A 14 7.02 -5.32 -17.97
N ALA A 15 6.86 -4.10 -17.46
CA ALA A 15 7.64 -2.94 -17.89
C ALA A 15 9.14 -3.11 -17.59
N VAL A 16 9.48 -3.66 -16.41
CA VAL A 16 10.87 -4.00 -16.05
C VAL A 16 11.45 -5.02 -17.05
N GLU A 17 10.75 -6.11 -17.35
CA GLU A 17 11.23 -7.09 -18.31
C GLU A 17 11.45 -6.51 -19.72
N GLN A 18 10.56 -5.62 -20.16
CA GLN A 18 10.66 -4.98 -21.47
C GLN A 18 11.87 -4.05 -21.58
N ALA A 19 12.19 -3.36 -20.47
CA ALA A 19 13.30 -2.42 -20.41
C ALA A 19 14.65 -3.06 -20.02
N TRP A 20 14.63 -4.30 -19.45
CA TRP A 20 15.82 -4.94 -18.93
C TRP A 20 16.71 -5.47 -20.06
N PRO A 21 18.03 -5.26 -20.01
CA PRO A 21 18.93 -5.77 -21.04
C PRO A 21 18.82 -7.30 -21.19
N ALA A 22 18.73 -7.77 -22.43
CA ALA A 22 18.51 -9.19 -22.71
C ALA A 22 19.63 -10.11 -22.18
N HIS A 23 20.86 -9.57 -22.09
CA HIS A 23 22.05 -10.30 -21.61
C HIS A 23 22.23 -10.26 -20.09
N ALA A 24 21.51 -9.37 -19.40
CA ALA A 24 21.61 -9.27 -17.95
C ALA A 24 20.66 -10.25 -17.24
N GLU A 25 21.12 -10.81 -16.15
CA GLU A 25 20.31 -11.70 -15.33
C GLU A 25 19.11 -10.94 -14.74
N LEU A 26 17.96 -11.59 -14.77
CA LEU A 26 16.72 -11.11 -14.18
C LEU A 26 15.91 -12.32 -13.74
N ASP A 27 15.51 -12.33 -12.50
CA ASP A 27 14.56 -13.28 -11.92
C ASP A 27 13.69 -12.55 -10.90
N GLY A 28 12.54 -13.10 -10.55
CA GLY A 28 11.71 -12.45 -9.56
C GLY A 28 10.34 -13.07 -9.37
N LEU A 29 9.65 -12.55 -8.36
CA LEU A 29 8.28 -12.91 -8.03
C LEU A 29 7.53 -11.65 -7.56
N VAL A 30 6.38 -11.37 -8.19
CA VAL A 30 5.48 -10.30 -7.77
C VAL A 30 4.08 -10.84 -7.48
N ILE A 31 3.37 -10.17 -6.55
CA ILE A 31 2.03 -10.55 -6.12
C ILE A 31 1.05 -9.47 -6.56
N THR A 32 0.02 -9.87 -7.29
CA THR A 32 -1.08 -8.99 -7.68
C THR A 32 -2.43 -9.55 -7.24
N ARG A 33 -3.49 -8.77 -7.34
CA ARG A 33 -4.84 -9.28 -7.01
C ARG A 33 -5.39 -10.14 -8.15
N TYR A 34 -6.33 -11.00 -7.85
CA TYR A 34 -7.04 -11.81 -8.85
C TYR A 34 -7.60 -10.96 -10.01
N GLY A 35 -7.41 -11.45 -11.24
CA GLY A 35 -7.83 -10.79 -12.47
C GLY A 35 -6.90 -9.65 -12.94
N HIS A 36 -5.71 -9.50 -12.34
CA HIS A 36 -4.72 -8.47 -12.70
C HIS A 36 -3.39 -9.04 -13.19
N GLN A 37 -3.32 -10.34 -13.44
CA GLN A 37 -2.14 -10.97 -14.01
C GLN A 37 -1.87 -10.42 -15.43
N LEU A 38 -0.60 -10.18 -15.72
CA LEU A 38 -0.09 -9.86 -17.06
C LEU A 38 1.00 -10.85 -17.44
N PRO A 39 1.19 -11.14 -18.74
CA PRO A 39 2.21 -12.07 -19.19
C PRO A 39 3.62 -11.52 -18.93
N THR A 40 4.44 -12.30 -18.28
CA THR A 40 5.87 -12.10 -18.03
C THR A 40 6.61 -13.38 -18.39
N ARG A 41 7.94 -13.29 -18.64
CA ARG A 41 8.77 -14.42 -19.07
C ARG A 41 9.75 -14.87 -17.98
N ARG A 42 10.27 -13.92 -17.21
CA ARG A 42 11.37 -14.09 -16.25
C ARG A 42 10.91 -13.81 -14.82
N ILE A 43 9.95 -12.91 -14.63
CA ILE A 43 9.39 -12.56 -13.32
C ILE A 43 8.08 -13.33 -13.16
N LYS A 44 7.99 -14.18 -12.15
CA LYS A 44 6.77 -14.91 -11.82
C LYS A 44 5.71 -13.95 -11.28
N VAL A 45 4.48 -14.03 -11.77
CA VAL A 45 3.32 -13.29 -11.25
C VAL A 45 2.41 -14.27 -10.52
N VAL A 46 2.08 -13.95 -9.26
CA VAL A 46 1.14 -14.71 -8.43
C VAL A 46 -0.07 -13.85 -8.13
N GLU A 47 -1.27 -14.42 -8.28
CA GLU A 47 -2.51 -13.76 -7.91
C GLU A 47 -2.94 -14.16 -6.49
N ALA A 48 -3.41 -13.18 -5.70
CA ALA A 48 -3.75 -13.36 -4.30
C ALA A 48 -4.95 -12.49 -3.87
N GLY A 49 -5.46 -12.76 -2.68
CA GLY A 49 -6.64 -12.11 -2.10
C GLY A 49 -6.40 -10.65 -1.69
N HIS A 50 -7.36 -9.81 -2.05
CA HIS A 50 -7.42 -8.40 -1.68
C HIS A 50 -8.88 -7.97 -1.48
N PRO A 51 -9.27 -7.26 -0.41
CA PRO A 51 -8.46 -6.66 0.66
C PRO A 51 -8.12 -7.61 1.82
N VAL A 52 -8.65 -8.83 1.85
CA VAL A 52 -8.35 -9.84 2.87
C VAL A 52 -7.29 -10.79 2.30
N PRO A 53 -6.15 -11.00 3.00
CA PRO A 53 -5.08 -11.89 2.53
C PRO A 53 -5.56 -13.34 2.45
N ASP A 54 -4.90 -14.13 1.60
CA ASP A 54 -5.17 -15.56 1.43
C ASP A 54 -3.90 -16.40 1.42
N CYS A 55 -4.05 -17.71 1.30
CA CYS A 55 -2.93 -18.66 1.31
C CYS A 55 -1.97 -18.48 0.11
N ASN A 56 -2.46 -18.00 -1.04
CA ASN A 56 -1.60 -17.72 -2.18
C ASN A 56 -0.67 -16.53 -1.88
N GLY A 57 -1.21 -15.46 -1.27
CA GLY A 57 -0.42 -14.31 -0.84
C GLY A 57 0.62 -14.68 0.22
N GLU A 58 0.22 -15.47 1.21
CA GLU A 58 1.13 -15.96 2.26
C GLU A 58 2.26 -16.80 1.68
N ALA A 59 1.95 -17.80 0.84
CA ALA A 59 2.95 -18.67 0.22
C ALA A 59 3.91 -17.89 -0.70
N ALA A 60 3.40 -16.95 -1.49
CA ALA A 60 4.24 -16.10 -2.35
C ALA A 60 5.11 -15.15 -1.51
N SER A 61 4.58 -14.57 -0.43
CA SER A 61 5.34 -13.71 0.49
C SER A 61 6.47 -14.48 1.18
N GLN A 62 6.23 -15.75 1.56
CA GLN A 62 7.26 -16.64 2.10
C GLN A 62 8.36 -16.92 1.06
N GLN A 63 7.99 -17.19 -0.20
CA GLN A 63 8.95 -17.38 -1.29
C GLN A 63 9.79 -16.12 -1.52
N ILE A 64 9.16 -14.93 -1.52
CA ILE A 64 9.86 -13.64 -1.62
C ILE A 64 10.88 -13.50 -0.49
N LEU A 65 10.45 -13.65 0.77
CA LEU A 65 11.34 -13.49 1.92
C LEU A 65 12.51 -14.47 1.86
N SER A 66 12.26 -15.73 1.53
CA SER A 66 13.32 -16.76 1.39
C SER A 66 14.31 -16.41 0.29
N ALA A 67 13.85 -15.96 -0.88
CA ALA A 67 14.71 -15.53 -1.97
C ALA A 67 15.55 -14.31 -1.61
N VAL A 68 14.94 -13.29 -0.97
CA VAL A 68 15.64 -12.07 -0.56
C VAL A 68 16.77 -12.36 0.45
N GLN A 69 16.58 -13.33 1.32
CA GLN A 69 17.62 -13.75 2.30
C GLN A 69 18.85 -14.39 1.65
N THR A 70 18.75 -14.88 0.41
CA THR A 70 19.89 -15.47 -0.30
C THR A 70 20.72 -14.46 -1.07
N LEU A 71 20.20 -13.23 -1.27
CA LEU A 71 20.90 -12.19 -2.03
C LEU A 71 22.17 -11.71 -1.30
N GLY A 72 23.24 -11.53 -2.08
CA GLY A 72 24.52 -11.02 -1.62
C GLY A 72 24.72 -9.53 -1.93
N PRO A 73 25.85 -8.95 -1.48
CA PRO A 73 26.16 -7.52 -1.72
C PRO A 73 26.30 -7.13 -3.21
N GLU A 74 26.59 -8.08 -4.08
CA GLU A 74 26.76 -7.86 -5.53
C GLU A 74 25.43 -7.99 -6.30
N ASP A 75 24.36 -8.39 -5.62
CA ASP A 75 23.02 -8.45 -6.19
C ASP A 75 22.30 -7.09 -6.04
N LEU A 76 21.16 -6.98 -6.70
CA LEU A 76 20.23 -5.87 -6.53
C LEU A 76 18.83 -6.42 -6.24
N LEU A 77 18.22 -5.94 -5.16
CA LEU A 77 16.79 -6.15 -4.91
C LEU A 77 16.00 -4.99 -5.50
N LEU A 78 15.22 -5.26 -6.55
CA LEU A 78 14.27 -4.30 -7.11
C LEU A 78 12.86 -4.58 -6.58
N CYS A 79 12.31 -3.65 -5.80
CA CYS A 79 11.00 -3.76 -5.16
C CYS A 79 9.96 -2.94 -5.92
N LEU A 80 8.89 -3.57 -6.43
CA LEU A 80 7.81 -2.94 -7.21
C LEU A 80 6.55 -2.85 -6.34
N LEU A 81 6.25 -1.66 -5.82
CA LEU A 81 5.18 -1.47 -4.84
C LEU A 81 4.07 -0.57 -5.38
N SER A 82 2.83 -0.94 -5.11
CA SER A 82 1.66 -0.13 -5.47
C SER A 82 0.48 -0.38 -4.53
N GLY A 83 -0.61 0.34 -4.73
CA GLY A 83 -1.83 0.22 -3.93
C GLY A 83 -2.34 -1.21 -3.81
N GLY A 84 -2.80 -1.55 -2.60
CA GLY A 84 -3.24 -2.89 -2.23
C GLY A 84 -2.13 -3.85 -1.79
N GLY A 85 -0.86 -3.46 -1.87
CA GLY A 85 0.29 -4.27 -1.48
C GLY A 85 0.24 -4.76 -0.03
N SER A 86 -0.37 -4.01 0.88
CA SER A 86 -0.47 -4.39 2.30
C SER A 86 -1.19 -5.72 2.57
N SER A 87 -2.17 -6.08 1.76
CA SER A 87 -2.86 -7.37 1.88
C SER A 87 -2.27 -8.46 1.00
N LEU A 88 -1.65 -8.08 -0.11
CA LEU A 88 -1.04 -9.01 -1.06
C LEU A 88 0.32 -9.53 -0.56
N LEU A 89 1.19 -8.64 -0.06
CA LEU A 89 2.46 -9.00 0.58
C LEU A 89 2.21 -9.27 2.07
N SER A 90 1.54 -10.37 2.36
CA SER A 90 1.06 -10.69 3.70
C SER A 90 1.71 -11.98 4.20
N LEU A 91 2.59 -11.83 5.17
CA LEU A 91 3.25 -12.92 5.86
C LEU A 91 3.17 -12.68 7.36
N PRO A 92 2.32 -13.44 8.10
CA PRO A 92 2.24 -13.27 9.54
C PRO A 92 3.55 -13.68 10.21
N VAL A 93 3.87 -13.05 11.35
CA VAL A 93 5.00 -13.49 12.19
C VAL A 93 4.76 -14.88 12.76
N ALA A 94 5.83 -15.56 13.15
CA ALA A 94 5.75 -16.89 13.75
C ALA A 94 4.75 -16.93 14.94
N GLY A 95 3.92 -17.96 14.94
CA GLY A 95 2.89 -18.15 15.96
C GLY A 95 1.54 -17.46 15.68
N VAL A 96 1.41 -16.71 14.58
CA VAL A 96 0.13 -16.13 14.12
C VAL A 96 -0.36 -16.89 12.89
N PRO A 97 -1.44 -17.69 13.00
CA PRO A 97 -2.05 -18.33 11.84
C PRO A 97 -2.65 -17.31 10.86
N LEU A 98 -2.66 -17.65 9.56
CA LEU A 98 -3.27 -16.80 8.53
C LEU A 98 -4.75 -16.48 8.84
N GLN A 99 -5.50 -17.42 9.39
CA GLN A 99 -6.90 -17.23 9.77
C GLN A 99 -7.08 -16.11 10.80
N ASP A 100 -6.18 -16.02 11.79
CA ASP A 100 -6.20 -14.98 12.80
C ASP A 100 -5.86 -13.60 12.19
N LEU A 101 -4.93 -13.56 11.26
CA LEU A 101 -4.61 -12.34 10.49
C LEU A 101 -5.79 -11.91 9.60
N GLN A 102 -6.50 -12.86 8.99
CA GLN A 102 -7.71 -12.59 8.21
C GLN A 102 -8.82 -12.01 9.08
N GLU A 103 -9.03 -12.56 10.28
CA GLU A 103 -10.04 -12.06 11.22
C GLU A 103 -9.69 -10.64 11.70
N LEU A 104 -8.45 -10.41 12.11
CA LEU A 104 -7.96 -9.06 12.43
C LEU A 104 -8.20 -8.10 11.26
N THR A 105 -7.86 -8.49 10.04
CA THR A 105 -8.04 -7.66 8.85
C THR A 105 -9.51 -7.29 8.63
N ARG A 106 -10.45 -8.23 8.77
CA ARG A 106 -11.89 -7.96 8.63
C ARG A 106 -12.40 -6.97 9.68
N GLN A 107 -11.93 -7.09 10.91
CA GLN A 107 -12.31 -6.16 11.99
C GLN A 107 -11.74 -4.75 11.73
N LEU A 108 -10.47 -4.64 11.33
CA LEU A 108 -9.82 -3.37 10.99
C LEU A 108 -10.51 -2.65 9.83
N LEU A 109 -10.95 -3.38 8.81
CA LEU A 109 -11.68 -2.78 7.67
C LEU A 109 -13.08 -2.27 8.04
N ARG A 110 -13.62 -2.68 9.18
CA ARG A 110 -14.97 -2.31 9.64
C ARG A 110 -14.99 -1.29 10.76
N CYS A 111 -13.89 -1.09 11.49
CA CYS A 111 -13.85 -0.27 12.69
C CYS A 111 -13.82 1.24 12.43
N GLY A 112 -13.62 1.66 11.17
CA GLY A 112 -13.51 3.08 10.80
C GLY A 112 -12.13 3.69 11.04
N ALA A 113 -11.12 2.88 11.36
CA ALA A 113 -9.73 3.34 11.47
C ALA A 113 -9.20 3.87 10.12
N SER A 114 -8.32 4.84 10.19
CA SER A 114 -7.59 5.33 9.02
C SER A 114 -6.64 4.26 8.49
N ILE A 115 -6.22 4.39 7.22
CA ILE A 115 -5.28 3.43 6.63
C ILE A 115 -3.93 3.42 7.36
N GLN A 116 -3.51 4.56 7.92
CA GLN A 116 -2.29 4.68 8.70
C GLN A 116 -2.38 3.85 9.99
N GLU A 117 -3.49 3.95 10.72
CA GLU A 117 -3.75 3.19 11.95
C GLU A 117 -3.86 1.69 11.68
N ILE A 118 -4.55 1.30 10.60
CA ILE A 118 -4.63 -0.09 10.15
C ILE A 118 -3.23 -0.63 9.85
N ASN A 119 -2.41 0.13 9.13
CA ASN A 119 -1.06 -0.29 8.78
C ASN A 119 -0.12 -0.35 9.99
N THR A 120 -0.31 0.51 11.00
CA THR A 120 0.43 0.41 12.27
C THR A 120 0.25 -0.97 12.90
N ILE A 121 -0.98 -1.45 13.00
CA ILE A 121 -1.23 -2.79 13.56
C ILE A 121 -0.67 -3.89 12.64
N ARG A 122 -0.88 -3.80 11.33
CA ARG A 122 -0.42 -4.80 10.35
C ARG A 122 1.09 -5.01 10.37
N LYS A 123 1.88 -3.93 10.43
CA LYS A 123 3.34 -3.99 10.47
C LYS A 123 3.85 -4.81 11.67
N HIS A 124 3.22 -4.67 12.82
CA HIS A 124 3.64 -5.33 14.07
C HIS A 124 3.24 -6.81 14.17
N VAL A 125 2.40 -7.30 13.26
CA VAL A 125 2.06 -8.73 13.14
C VAL A 125 2.56 -9.36 11.84
N SER A 126 3.42 -8.65 11.09
CA SER A 126 3.96 -9.08 9.80
C SER A 126 5.45 -9.40 9.88
N ALA A 127 5.88 -10.49 9.25
CA ALA A 127 7.29 -10.86 9.12
C ALA A 127 8.00 -10.16 7.93
N ILE A 128 7.27 -9.39 7.10
CA ILE A 128 7.81 -8.84 5.85
C ILE A 128 7.55 -7.32 5.69
N GLN A 129 6.54 -6.76 6.36
CA GLN A 129 6.20 -5.33 6.31
C GLN A 129 6.97 -4.51 7.35
N GLY A 130 6.79 -3.19 7.36
CA GLY A 130 7.43 -2.29 8.32
C GLY A 130 8.96 -2.31 8.28
N GLY A 131 9.56 -2.33 7.09
CA GLY A 131 11.01 -2.36 6.89
C GLY A 131 11.66 -3.75 7.01
N ARG A 132 10.89 -4.78 7.36
CA ARG A 132 11.43 -6.13 7.62
C ARG A 132 11.94 -6.82 6.36
N LEU A 133 11.36 -6.54 5.17
CA LEU A 133 11.89 -7.05 3.91
C LEU A 133 13.28 -6.50 3.63
N ALA A 134 13.48 -5.20 3.81
CA ALA A 134 14.80 -4.58 3.69
C ALA A 134 15.79 -5.12 4.72
N ALA A 135 15.34 -5.32 5.97
CA ALA A 135 16.18 -5.89 7.03
C ALA A 135 16.64 -7.32 6.74
N ALA A 136 15.87 -8.08 5.97
CA ALA A 136 16.22 -9.46 5.56
C ALA A 136 17.18 -9.51 4.36
N CYS A 137 17.40 -8.38 3.66
CA CYS A 137 18.22 -8.28 2.46
C CYS A 137 19.63 -7.80 2.79
N ARG A 138 20.64 -8.43 2.17
CA ARG A 138 22.05 -7.97 2.23
C ARG A 138 22.49 -7.21 0.99
N ALA A 139 21.70 -7.28 -0.09
CA ALA A 139 21.92 -6.54 -1.31
C ALA A 139 21.41 -5.10 -1.20
N PRO A 140 21.91 -4.14 -2.01
CA PRO A 140 21.27 -2.87 -2.22
C PRO A 140 19.81 -3.03 -2.65
N VAL A 141 18.93 -2.15 -2.14
CA VAL A 141 17.49 -2.20 -2.39
C VAL A 141 17.04 -0.93 -3.10
N LEU A 142 16.41 -1.09 -4.26
CA LEU A 142 15.69 -0.01 -4.94
C LEU A 142 14.19 -0.32 -4.95
N ALA A 143 13.40 0.47 -4.25
CA ALA A 143 11.95 0.34 -4.27
C ALA A 143 11.33 1.41 -5.20
N LEU A 144 10.71 0.96 -6.29
CA LEU A 144 9.91 1.78 -7.19
C LEU A 144 8.45 1.71 -6.73
N ILE A 145 7.85 2.87 -6.49
CA ILE A 145 6.57 2.97 -5.78
C ILE A 145 5.59 3.79 -6.62
N ILE A 146 4.40 3.23 -6.86
CA ILE A 146 3.22 3.97 -7.34
C ILE A 146 2.37 4.26 -6.11
N SER A 147 2.23 5.54 -5.77
CA SER A 147 1.51 5.96 -4.56
C SER A 147 0.02 6.14 -4.82
N ASP A 148 -0.79 5.52 -3.95
CA ASP A 148 -2.24 5.76 -3.82
C ASP A 148 -2.60 6.31 -2.42
N VAL A 149 -1.59 6.69 -1.63
CA VAL A 149 -1.75 7.17 -0.26
C VAL A 149 -1.62 8.69 -0.24
N ALA A 150 -2.57 9.37 0.38
CA ALA A 150 -2.50 10.81 0.60
C ALA A 150 -1.23 11.20 1.36
N GLY A 151 -0.48 12.17 0.82
CA GLY A 151 0.79 12.62 1.40
C GLY A 151 2.01 11.73 1.12
N ASP A 152 1.86 10.70 0.27
CA ASP A 152 2.96 9.89 -0.28
C ASP A 152 3.92 9.28 0.75
N ALA A 153 3.46 9.04 1.96
CA ALA A 153 4.31 8.48 3.00
C ALA A 153 4.67 7.01 2.69
N VAL A 154 5.91 6.76 2.27
CA VAL A 154 6.41 5.44 1.84
C VAL A 154 6.21 4.34 2.89
N THR A 155 6.20 4.69 4.18
CA THR A 155 5.94 3.74 5.28
C THR A 155 4.51 3.20 5.29
N HIS A 156 3.58 3.86 4.59
CA HIS A 156 2.18 3.45 4.51
C HIS A 156 1.84 2.74 3.20
N ILE A 157 2.59 2.98 2.12
CA ILE A 157 2.37 2.30 0.84
C ILE A 157 2.81 0.84 0.97
N ALA A 158 1.92 -0.10 0.65
CA ALA A 158 2.13 -1.54 0.87
C ALA A 158 2.57 -1.90 2.31
N SER A 159 2.25 -1.04 3.32
CA SER A 159 2.75 -1.14 4.71
C SER A 159 4.28 -1.08 4.82
N GLY A 160 4.96 -0.40 3.90
CA GLY A 160 6.37 -0.04 3.96
C GLY A 160 7.35 -1.21 4.10
N PRO A 161 7.38 -2.22 3.22
CA PRO A 161 8.28 -3.36 3.37
C PRO A 161 9.77 -2.97 3.32
N CYS A 162 10.10 -1.88 2.61
CA CYS A 162 11.45 -1.34 2.49
C CYS A 162 11.59 0.07 3.10
N ALA A 163 10.69 0.48 3.97
CA ALA A 163 10.69 1.79 4.60
C ALA A 163 10.76 1.67 6.13
N PRO A 164 11.41 2.63 6.82
CA PRO A 164 11.44 2.64 8.28
C PRO A 164 10.04 2.82 8.85
N ASP A 165 9.78 2.17 9.98
CA ASP A 165 8.53 2.26 10.71
C ASP A 165 8.67 3.12 11.96
N PRO A 166 8.10 4.32 12.02
CA PRO A 166 8.17 5.16 13.21
C PRO A 166 7.26 4.68 14.34
N THR A 167 6.31 3.76 14.05
CA THR A 167 5.32 3.28 15.02
C THR A 167 5.84 2.09 15.85
N THR A 168 5.19 1.79 16.97
CA THR A 168 5.65 0.80 17.95
C THR A 168 4.57 -0.24 18.28
N PHE A 169 4.96 -1.33 18.95
CA PHE A 169 4.01 -2.30 19.52
C PHE A 169 3.04 -1.64 20.50
N ALA A 170 3.49 -0.62 21.25
CA ALA A 170 2.63 0.14 22.14
C ALA A 170 1.53 0.89 21.37
N ASP A 171 1.89 1.52 20.23
CA ASP A 171 0.92 2.20 19.36
C ASP A 171 -0.10 1.20 18.79
N ALA A 172 0.37 0.03 18.35
CA ALA A 172 -0.51 -1.01 17.83
C ALA A 172 -1.53 -1.49 18.87
N LEU A 173 -1.09 -1.71 20.12
CA LEU A 173 -1.97 -2.11 21.23
C LEU A 173 -2.94 -0.98 21.59
N ALA A 174 -2.48 0.26 21.67
CA ALA A 174 -3.34 1.41 21.96
C ALA A 174 -4.45 1.60 20.92
N LEU A 175 -4.15 1.39 19.63
CA LEU A 175 -5.14 1.44 18.56
C LEU A 175 -6.17 0.32 18.67
N LEU A 176 -5.75 -0.91 19.00
CA LEU A 176 -6.68 -2.02 19.23
C LEU A 176 -7.65 -1.75 20.38
N ASP A 177 -7.14 -1.17 21.47
CA ASP A 177 -7.95 -0.80 22.61
C ASP A 177 -8.90 0.39 22.29
N TRP A 178 -8.41 1.40 21.57
CA TRP A 178 -9.21 2.54 21.13
C TRP A 178 -10.41 2.15 20.28
N TYR A 179 -10.18 1.28 19.29
CA TYR A 179 -11.24 0.77 18.41
C TYR A 179 -11.99 -0.42 19.00
N ARG A 180 -11.66 -0.86 20.22
CA ARG A 180 -12.26 -2.01 20.93
C ARG A 180 -12.25 -3.29 20.10
N ILE A 181 -11.14 -3.54 19.41
CA ILE A 181 -10.98 -4.71 18.55
C ILE A 181 -10.58 -5.92 19.41
N ALA A 182 -11.43 -6.93 19.42
CA ALA A 182 -11.11 -8.20 20.07
C ALA A 182 -10.23 -9.04 19.14
N VAL A 183 -8.93 -9.07 19.39
CA VAL A 183 -7.97 -9.83 18.58
C VAL A 183 -7.83 -11.28 19.06
N PRO A 184 -7.54 -12.23 18.13
CA PRO A 184 -7.15 -13.59 18.49
C PRO A 184 -5.97 -13.64 19.48
N LEU A 185 -5.95 -14.67 20.32
CA LEU A 185 -4.91 -14.81 21.36
C LEU A 185 -3.49 -14.88 20.79
N SER A 186 -3.31 -15.46 19.61
CA SER A 186 -2.02 -15.53 18.91
C SER A 186 -1.46 -14.12 18.63
N ILE A 187 -2.29 -13.23 18.10
CA ILE A 187 -1.94 -11.84 17.81
C ILE A 187 -1.66 -11.07 19.10
N ARG A 188 -2.52 -11.21 20.11
CA ARG A 188 -2.32 -10.53 21.39
C ARG A 188 -0.99 -10.93 22.06
N ARG A 189 -0.63 -12.23 22.01
CA ARG A 189 0.66 -12.71 22.53
C ARG A 189 1.85 -12.07 21.81
N VAL A 190 1.82 -12.01 20.49
CA VAL A 190 2.88 -11.39 19.70
C VAL A 190 3.04 -9.90 20.02
N LEU A 191 1.95 -9.16 20.09
CA LEU A 191 2.00 -7.72 20.38
C LEU A 191 2.50 -7.46 21.82
N LEU A 192 2.10 -8.27 22.80
CA LEU A 192 2.60 -8.17 24.18
C LEU A 192 4.07 -8.59 24.29
N ALA A 193 4.50 -9.61 23.55
CA ALA A 193 5.91 -10.00 23.50
C ALA A 193 6.77 -8.86 22.93
N GLY A 194 6.35 -8.23 21.82
CA GLY A 194 7.04 -7.11 21.24
C GLY A 194 7.08 -5.85 22.13
N LEU A 195 6.05 -5.64 22.95
CA LEU A 195 6.07 -4.56 23.94
C LEU A 195 7.16 -4.76 25.02
N ASN A 196 7.46 -6.02 25.37
CA ASN A 196 8.43 -6.36 26.40
C ASN A 196 9.84 -6.67 25.88
N ASP A 197 10.00 -6.85 24.57
CA ASP A 197 11.28 -7.15 23.93
C ASP A 197 11.54 -6.19 22.75
N PRO A 198 12.36 -5.15 22.96
CA PRO A 198 12.70 -4.18 21.92
C PRO A 198 13.39 -4.79 20.68
N THR A 199 13.95 -6.00 20.77
CA THR A 199 14.59 -6.67 19.62
C THR A 199 13.58 -7.17 18.58
N LEU A 200 12.31 -7.32 18.97
CA LEU A 200 11.23 -7.71 18.08
C LEU A 200 10.64 -6.53 17.30
N GLU A 201 11.06 -5.30 17.64
CA GLU A 201 10.51 -4.10 17.03
C GLU A 201 10.80 -4.02 15.53
N THR A 202 9.96 -3.29 14.81
CA THR A 202 10.19 -3.00 13.38
C THR A 202 11.42 -2.10 13.22
N PRO A 203 12.17 -2.18 12.11
CA PRO A 203 13.29 -1.28 11.84
C PRO A 203 12.87 0.19 11.88
N LYS A 204 13.52 0.97 12.75
CA LYS A 204 13.17 2.37 13.02
C LYS A 204 13.90 3.36 12.11
N PRO A 205 13.41 4.62 11.98
CA PRO A 205 14.17 5.69 11.36
C PRO A 205 15.57 5.82 11.96
N GLY A 206 16.57 5.96 11.08
CA GLY A 206 17.98 6.02 11.50
C GLY A 206 18.67 4.65 11.66
N SER A 207 17.94 3.54 11.50
CA SER A 207 18.55 2.20 11.48
C SER A 207 19.49 2.04 10.29
N HIS A 208 20.64 1.39 10.51
CA HIS A 208 21.63 1.04 9.48
C HIS A 208 21.05 0.14 8.37
N VAL A 209 19.95 -0.57 8.64
CA VAL A 209 19.22 -1.38 7.64
C VAL A 209 18.94 -0.58 6.37
N PHE A 210 18.67 0.72 6.50
CA PHE A 210 18.28 1.57 5.39
C PHE A 210 19.44 2.29 4.70
N SER A 211 20.70 2.00 5.08
CA SER A 211 21.88 2.66 4.49
C SER A 211 22.07 2.40 2.99
N GLN A 212 21.54 1.28 2.48
CA GLN A 212 21.58 0.87 1.07
C GLN A 212 20.17 0.70 0.50
N VAL A 213 19.17 1.39 1.04
CA VAL A 213 17.79 1.33 0.60
C VAL A 213 17.38 2.68 0.02
N GLU A 214 17.00 2.67 -1.26
CA GLU A 214 16.38 3.82 -1.92
C GLU A 214 14.91 3.54 -2.18
N ASN A 215 14.02 4.39 -1.65
CA ASN A 215 12.59 4.38 -1.96
C ASN A 215 12.28 5.52 -2.92
N LYS A 216 11.86 5.19 -4.13
CA LYS A 216 11.55 6.17 -5.19
C LYS A 216 10.10 6.09 -5.61
N ILE A 217 9.34 7.14 -5.34
CA ILE A 217 7.99 7.27 -5.87
C ILE A 217 8.11 7.67 -7.35
N ILE A 218 7.54 6.86 -8.23
CA ILE A 218 7.62 7.00 -9.69
C ILE A 218 6.31 7.49 -10.31
N ALA A 219 5.22 7.45 -9.54
CA ALA A 219 3.94 8.02 -9.95
C ALA A 219 3.12 8.41 -8.72
N HIS A 220 2.44 9.54 -8.82
CA HIS A 220 1.57 10.12 -7.80
C HIS A 220 0.16 10.34 -8.35
N ALA A 221 -0.83 10.41 -7.46
CA ALA A 221 -2.19 10.76 -7.83
C ALA A 221 -2.26 12.15 -8.48
N HIS A 222 -1.46 13.11 -8.00
CA HIS A 222 -1.43 14.48 -8.50
C HIS A 222 -1.03 14.57 -9.99
N GLU A 223 -0.05 13.78 -10.42
CA GLU A 223 0.38 13.75 -11.84
C GLU A 223 -0.75 13.31 -12.77
N SER A 224 -1.58 12.36 -12.34
CA SER A 224 -2.77 11.94 -13.08
C SER A 224 -3.79 13.07 -13.21
N LEU A 225 -3.97 13.88 -12.15
CA LEU A 225 -4.84 15.07 -12.20
C LEU A 225 -4.30 16.15 -13.13
N VAL A 226 -2.99 16.38 -13.13
CA VAL A 226 -2.32 17.33 -14.02
C VAL A 226 -2.46 16.87 -15.48
N ALA A 227 -2.26 15.59 -15.77
CA ALA A 227 -2.45 15.03 -17.10
C ALA A 227 -3.91 15.18 -17.58
N ALA A 228 -4.88 14.89 -16.70
CA ALA A 228 -6.29 15.09 -16.99
C ALA A 228 -6.63 16.58 -17.23
N ALA A 229 -6.05 17.48 -16.42
CA ALA A 229 -6.22 18.93 -16.62
C ALA A 229 -5.69 19.38 -17.99
N GLY A 230 -4.52 18.89 -18.39
CA GLY A 230 -3.95 19.17 -19.73
C GLY A 230 -4.86 18.70 -20.86
N TYR A 231 -5.50 17.52 -20.72
CA TYR A 231 -6.46 17.04 -21.69
C TYR A 231 -7.66 17.98 -21.84
N PHE A 232 -8.28 18.42 -20.74
CA PHE A 232 -9.41 19.36 -20.79
C PHE A 232 -9.00 20.74 -21.30
N GLN A 233 -7.81 21.24 -20.93
CA GLN A 233 -7.28 22.52 -21.43
C GLN A 233 -7.10 22.49 -22.95
N ASN A 234 -6.64 21.39 -23.53
CA ASN A 234 -6.53 21.21 -24.97
C ASN A 234 -7.91 21.23 -25.68
N GLN A 235 -9.00 20.97 -24.95
CA GLN A 235 -10.37 21.10 -25.42
C GLN A 235 -10.98 22.49 -25.09
N GLN A 236 -10.15 23.45 -24.66
CA GLN A 236 -10.57 24.80 -24.24
C GLN A 236 -11.57 24.79 -23.07
N ILE A 237 -11.51 23.77 -22.22
CA ILE A 237 -12.32 23.68 -21.00
C ILE A 237 -11.45 24.12 -19.82
N GLN A 238 -11.92 25.11 -19.07
CA GLN A 238 -11.27 25.56 -17.83
C GLN A 238 -11.22 24.40 -16.84
N THR A 239 -10.10 24.27 -16.11
CA THR A 239 -9.90 23.19 -15.14
C THR A 239 -9.54 23.74 -13.79
N LEU A 240 -10.11 23.13 -12.74
CA LEU A 240 -9.75 23.37 -11.34
C LEU A 240 -9.41 22.03 -10.67
N ILE A 241 -8.17 21.88 -10.22
CA ILE A 241 -7.74 20.74 -9.41
C ILE A 241 -8.06 21.09 -7.94
N LEU A 242 -8.95 20.28 -7.32
CA LEU A 242 -9.41 20.45 -5.95
C LEU A 242 -8.47 19.79 -4.93
N GLY A 243 -7.49 18.99 -5.42
CA GLY A 243 -6.52 18.27 -4.60
C GLY A 243 -6.53 16.77 -4.88
N ASP A 244 -5.51 16.09 -4.39
CA ASP A 244 -5.26 14.66 -4.55
C ASP A 244 -5.42 13.85 -3.26
N SER A 245 -5.77 14.52 -2.18
CA SER A 245 -5.83 13.95 -0.83
C SER A 245 -7.25 14.01 -0.24
N VAL A 246 -8.27 13.94 -1.11
CA VAL A 246 -9.68 14.00 -0.67
C VAL A 246 -10.05 12.71 0.05
N THR A 247 -10.36 12.82 1.34
CA THR A 247 -10.71 11.71 2.23
C THR A 247 -12.00 12.02 2.99
N GLY A 248 -12.60 10.99 3.58
CA GLY A 248 -13.81 11.10 4.38
C GLY A 248 -14.99 10.33 3.81
N GLU A 249 -16.15 10.44 4.44
CA GLU A 249 -17.37 9.73 4.02
C GLU A 249 -17.81 10.21 2.64
N ALA A 250 -17.89 9.29 1.66
CA ALA A 250 -18.18 9.60 0.26
C ALA A 250 -19.43 10.46 0.05
N ARG A 251 -20.49 10.21 0.84
CA ARG A 251 -21.73 10.97 0.80
C ARG A 251 -21.53 12.45 1.17
N GLU A 252 -20.71 12.73 2.18
CA GLU A 252 -20.50 14.10 2.64
C GLU A 252 -19.60 14.87 1.67
N ILE A 253 -18.57 14.20 1.12
CA ILE A 253 -17.74 14.77 0.04
C ILE A 253 -18.60 15.09 -1.19
N ALA A 254 -19.49 14.18 -1.60
CA ALA A 254 -20.40 14.43 -2.72
C ALA A 254 -21.33 15.63 -2.49
N ARG A 255 -21.83 15.84 -1.26
CA ARG A 255 -22.63 17.01 -0.89
C ARG A 255 -21.84 18.31 -1.01
N SER A 256 -20.59 18.30 -0.55
CA SER A 256 -19.69 19.46 -0.64
C SER A 256 -19.40 19.83 -2.10
N TYR A 257 -19.12 18.84 -2.94
CA TYR A 257 -18.89 19.05 -4.38
C TYR A 257 -20.16 19.54 -5.09
N ALA A 258 -21.31 19.00 -4.75
CA ALA A 258 -22.58 19.47 -5.32
C ALA A 258 -22.88 20.93 -4.91
N ALA A 259 -22.50 21.36 -3.71
CA ALA A 259 -22.61 22.75 -3.29
C ALA A 259 -21.67 23.66 -4.10
N LEU A 260 -20.42 23.23 -4.30
CA LEU A 260 -19.45 23.96 -5.14
C LEU A 260 -19.93 24.12 -6.58
N VAL A 261 -20.48 23.06 -7.18
CA VAL A 261 -21.03 23.10 -8.54
C VAL A 261 -22.19 24.10 -8.62
N ARG A 262 -23.10 24.09 -7.66
CA ARG A 262 -24.21 25.07 -7.60
C ARG A 262 -23.70 26.50 -7.47
N GLU A 263 -22.69 26.75 -6.65
CA GLU A 263 -22.08 28.08 -6.50
C GLU A 263 -21.52 28.58 -7.84
N ILE A 264 -20.76 27.73 -8.56
CA ILE A 264 -20.21 28.06 -9.89
C ILE A 264 -21.32 28.37 -10.90
N GLN A 265 -22.45 27.65 -10.85
CA GLN A 265 -23.58 27.88 -11.76
C GLN A 265 -24.33 29.16 -11.48
N HIS A 266 -24.53 29.52 -10.19
CA HIS A 266 -25.29 30.71 -9.81
C HIS A 266 -24.46 31.98 -9.77
N HIS A 267 -23.16 31.87 -9.51
CA HIS A 267 -22.25 33.00 -9.33
C HIS A 267 -21.00 32.89 -10.22
N PRO A 268 -21.12 32.96 -11.59
CA PRO A 268 -20.04 32.72 -12.54
C PRO A 268 -19.02 33.88 -12.64
N GLN A 269 -18.73 34.54 -11.52
CA GLN A 269 -17.83 35.70 -11.48
C GLN A 269 -16.34 35.29 -11.51
N ILE A 270 -16.01 34.18 -10.85
CA ILE A 270 -14.63 33.67 -10.73
C ILE A 270 -14.44 32.44 -11.62
N LEU A 271 -15.37 31.49 -11.56
CA LEU A 271 -15.36 30.25 -12.32
C LEU A 271 -16.60 30.20 -13.21
N ARG A 272 -16.44 29.80 -14.47
CA ARG A 272 -17.53 29.74 -15.45
C ARG A 272 -17.63 28.38 -16.09
N ALA A 273 -18.85 27.92 -16.35
CA ALA A 273 -19.10 26.74 -17.16
C ALA A 273 -18.81 27.03 -18.66
N PRO A 274 -18.27 26.07 -19.44
CA PRO A 274 -17.90 24.73 -19.00
C PRO A 274 -16.59 24.70 -18.19
N ILE A 275 -16.58 23.99 -17.07
CA ILE A 275 -15.41 23.82 -16.23
C ILE A 275 -15.29 22.34 -15.79
N ALA A 276 -14.08 21.80 -15.78
CA ALA A 276 -13.78 20.50 -15.20
C ALA A 276 -13.25 20.67 -13.77
N LEU A 277 -13.92 20.05 -12.79
CA LEU A 277 -13.44 19.94 -11.43
C LEU A 277 -12.78 18.56 -11.26
N LEU A 278 -11.49 18.55 -10.93
CA LEU A 278 -10.70 17.34 -10.81
C LEU A 278 -10.29 17.13 -9.37
N SER A 279 -10.48 15.92 -8.85
CA SER A 279 -9.99 15.54 -7.53
C SER A 279 -9.52 14.08 -7.49
N GLY A 280 -8.54 13.80 -6.67
CA GLY A 280 -8.07 12.48 -6.31
C GLY A 280 -8.17 12.25 -4.80
N GLY A 281 -7.87 11.06 -4.37
CA GLY A 281 -7.91 10.63 -2.98
C GLY A 281 -8.72 9.34 -2.82
N GLU A 282 -8.98 8.95 -1.59
CA GLU A 282 -9.69 7.72 -1.25
C GLU A 282 -10.78 8.04 -0.22
N THR A 283 -12.04 8.02 -0.66
CA THR A 283 -13.18 8.21 0.24
C THR A 283 -13.54 6.91 0.96
N SER A 284 -14.17 7.00 2.12
CA SER A 284 -14.69 5.87 2.88
C SER A 284 -16.21 5.78 2.78
N VAL A 285 -16.74 4.60 3.11
CA VAL A 285 -18.18 4.36 3.22
C VAL A 285 -18.47 3.61 4.52
N THR A 286 -19.32 4.16 5.36
CA THR A 286 -19.83 3.45 6.53
C THR A 286 -20.79 2.34 6.08
N VAL A 287 -20.37 1.09 6.23
CA VAL A 287 -21.18 -0.09 5.85
C VAL A 287 -22.28 -0.29 6.88
N ARG A 288 -23.54 -0.09 6.47
CA ARG A 288 -24.73 -0.26 7.32
C ARG A 288 -25.59 -1.47 6.94
N GLY A 289 -25.24 -2.18 5.88
CA GLY A 289 -26.02 -3.29 5.33
C GLY A 289 -25.14 -4.49 4.99
N HIS A 290 -25.75 -5.48 4.33
CA HIS A 290 -25.10 -6.73 3.91
C HIS A 290 -24.73 -6.75 2.42
N GLY A 291 -24.79 -5.62 1.73
CA GLY A 291 -24.40 -5.49 0.34
C GLY A 291 -22.88 -5.66 0.13
N ARG A 292 -22.50 -5.88 -1.14
CA ARG A 292 -21.06 -6.04 -1.52
C ARG A 292 -20.26 -4.74 -1.40
N GLY A 293 -20.93 -3.62 -1.13
CA GLY A 293 -20.32 -2.31 -1.09
C GLY A 293 -20.10 -1.71 -2.48
N GLY A 294 -19.48 -0.57 -2.51
CA GLY A 294 -19.18 0.28 -3.67
C GLY A 294 -19.10 1.73 -3.20
N ARG A 295 -18.18 2.51 -3.76
CA ARG A 295 -17.95 3.92 -3.42
C ARG A 295 -18.30 4.81 -4.58
#